data_735d59458638dea52d6c2be9c75d6c26
#
_entry.id   735d59458638dea52d6c2be9c75d6c26
#
_cell.length_a   1.000
_cell.length_b   1.000
_cell.length_c   1.000
_cell.angle_alpha   90.00
_cell.angle_beta   90.00
_cell.angle_gamma   90.00
#
_symmetry.space_group_name_H-M   'P 1'
#
loop_
_entity.id
_entity.type
_entity.pdbx_description
1 polymer ?
#
loop_
_entity_poly.entity_id
_entity_poly.type
_entity_poly.pdbx_seq_one_letter_code
_entity_poly.pdbx_strand_id
1 'polypeptide(L)'
;VVTGASSGIGEALATELARRGHSLILVARREEILQDTAVDLTKRFGVEVEVMATDLSDPDATTALCSALAGREISILCNNAGIATFGPLAELDAEYERAQVRLNTIAVHDLTLAVIPQMVKRGSGGILMVGSAAGNMPIPNNATYAASKAFVNSLSESLRGEVAAHGVHVTLLAPGPVRTQTPTPEEASIVDRVVPDFLWNSSEYVAKSSLDALERNKMRVVPGALSKSMSVAGGYIPRNLTAPIVGRFYRKFGD
;
A
#
# COMPACT_ATOMS: atom_id res chain seq x y z
N VAL A 1 -1.76 9.70 8.99
CA VAL A 1 -1.65 9.98 7.55
C VAL A 1 -2.02 8.74 6.77
N VAL A 2 -2.87 8.88 5.76
CA VAL A 2 -3.24 7.78 4.85
C VAL A 2 -3.00 8.23 3.41
N THR A 3 -2.08 7.58 2.71
CA THR A 3 -1.84 7.83 1.28
C THR A 3 -2.71 6.94 0.40
N GLY A 4 -3.13 7.44 -0.77
CA GLY A 4 -4.08 6.75 -1.64
C GLY A 4 -5.49 6.66 -1.03
N ALA A 5 -5.87 7.62 -0.20
CA ALA A 5 -7.10 7.60 0.59
C ALA A 5 -8.40 7.79 -0.21
N SER A 6 -8.30 8.07 -1.51
CA SER A 6 -9.48 8.36 -2.35
C SER A 6 -10.18 7.11 -2.90
N SER A 7 -9.73 5.90 -2.61
CA SER A 7 -10.39 4.65 -3.04
C SER A 7 -9.81 3.40 -2.36
N GLY A 8 -10.55 2.31 -2.43
CA GLY A 8 -10.09 0.96 -2.11
C GLY A 8 -9.54 0.78 -0.70
N ILE A 9 -8.35 0.17 -0.57
CA ILE A 9 -7.75 -0.10 0.74
C ILE A 9 -7.46 1.20 1.50
N GLY A 10 -7.05 2.27 0.82
CA GLY A 10 -6.75 3.56 1.45
C GLY A 10 -7.98 4.23 2.07
N GLU A 11 -9.10 4.25 1.36
CA GLU A 11 -10.38 4.73 1.88
C GLU A 11 -10.87 3.90 3.07
N ALA A 12 -10.75 2.57 2.96
CA ALA A 12 -11.11 1.67 4.05
C ALA A 12 -10.21 1.83 5.29
N LEU A 13 -8.90 2.07 5.10
CA LEU A 13 -7.97 2.39 6.19
C LEU A 13 -8.33 3.71 6.86
N ALA A 14 -8.65 4.76 6.08
CA ALA A 14 -9.09 6.05 6.60
C ALA A 14 -10.37 5.90 7.42
N THR A 15 -11.36 5.17 6.89
CA THR A 15 -12.63 4.89 7.58
C THR A 15 -12.41 4.13 8.90
N GLU A 16 -11.58 3.10 8.90
CA GLU A 16 -11.33 2.30 10.11
C GLU A 16 -10.52 3.09 11.15
N LEU A 17 -9.57 3.93 10.75
CA LEU A 17 -8.85 4.84 11.66
C LEU A 17 -9.79 5.89 12.27
N ALA A 18 -10.67 6.51 11.46
CA ALA A 18 -11.70 7.43 11.96
C ALA A 18 -12.62 6.74 12.97
N ARG A 19 -13.05 5.50 12.69
CA ARG A 19 -13.87 4.70 13.60
C ARG A 19 -13.15 4.40 14.95
N ARG A 20 -11.80 4.32 14.93
CA ARG A 20 -10.96 4.16 16.14
C ARG A 20 -10.68 5.51 16.85
N GLY A 21 -11.24 6.62 16.36
CA GLY A 21 -11.13 7.95 16.97
C GLY A 21 -9.85 8.72 16.60
N HIS A 22 -9.15 8.33 15.55
CA HIS A 22 -7.98 9.07 15.08
C HIS A 22 -8.39 10.26 14.21
N SER A 23 -7.78 11.43 14.43
CA SER A 23 -7.75 12.53 13.46
C SER A 23 -6.90 12.12 12.25
N LEU A 24 -7.26 12.59 11.06
CA LEU A 24 -6.70 12.09 9.80
C LEU A 24 -6.08 13.19 8.93
N ILE A 25 -5.04 12.83 8.22
CA ILE A 25 -4.57 13.54 7.02
C ILE A 25 -4.76 12.58 5.84
N LEU A 26 -5.65 12.93 4.91
CA LEU A 26 -5.93 12.16 3.71
C LEU A 26 -5.10 12.67 2.54
N VAL A 27 -4.33 11.79 1.90
CA VAL A 27 -3.43 12.15 0.80
C VAL A 27 -3.79 11.35 -0.46
N ALA A 28 -4.14 12.02 -1.53
CA ALA A 28 -4.29 11.48 -2.89
C ALA A 28 -4.39 12.64 -3.90
N ARG A 29 -4.46 12.32 -5.21
CA ARG A 29 -4.56 13.31 -6.28
C ARG A 29 -5.95 13.94 -6.43
N ARG A 30 -7.01 13.15 -6.17
CA ARG A 30 -8.41 13.54 -6.40
C ARG A 30 -8.95 14.30 -5.21
N GLU A 31 -8.79 15.63 -5.24
CA GLU A 31 -9.14 16.50 -4.11
C GLU A 31 -10.63 16.44 -3.78
N GLU A 32 -11.52 16.52 -4.76
CA GLU A 32 -12.97 16.48 -4.55
C GLU A 32 -13.40 15.21 -3.80
N ILE A 33 -12.89 14.05 -4.21
CA ILE A 33 -13.20 12.78 -3.52
C ILE A 33 -12.66 12.76 -2.08
N LEU A 34 -11.48 13.34 -1.85
CA LEU A 34 -10.95 13.44 -0.50
C LEU A 34 -11.78 14.38 0.38
N GLN A 35 -12.28 15.48 -0.16
CA GLN A 35 -13.16 16.42 0.57
C GLN A 35 -14.49 15.75 0.94
N ASP A 36 -15.12 15.04 0.01
CA ASP A 36 -16.34 14.29 0.27
C ASP A 36 -16.10 13.22 1.37
N THR A 37 -14.99 12.50 1.27
CA THR A 37 -14.58 11.52 2.28
C THR A 37 -14.35 12.18 3.64
N ALA A 38 -13.69 13.34 3.68
CA ALA A 38 -13.43 14.07 4.91
C ALA A 38 -14.72 14.52 5.60
N VAL A 39 -15.69 15.04 4.83
CA VAL A 39 -17.01 15.44 5.33
C VAL A 39 -17.76 14.22 5.90
N ASP A 40 -17.79 13.10 5.18
CA ASP A 40 -18.45 11.87 5.65
C ASP A 40 -17.83 11.35 6.94
N LEU A 41 -16.50 11.23 6.99
CA LEU A 41 -15.79 10.71 8.18
C LEU A 41 -15.97 11.62 9.38
N THR A 42 -15.88 12.94 9.20
CA THR A 42 -16.13 13.90 10.28
C THR A 42 -17.57 13.79 10.80
N LYS A 43 -18.54 13.69 9.92
CA LYS A 43 -19.95 13.55 10.29
C LYS A 43 -20.25 12.26 11.04
N ARG A 44 -19.67 11.13 10.58
CA ARG A 44 -19.95 9.80 11.15
C ARG A 44 -19.22 9.52 12.46
N PHE A 45 -18.00 10.00 12.58
CA PHE A 45 -17.12 9.61 13.68
C PHE A 45 -16.68 10.76 14.59
N GLY A 46 -16.98 12.02 14.22
CA GLY A 46 -16.64 13.20 15.04
C GLY A 46 -15.13 13.51 15.11
N VAL A 47 -14.35 13.02 14.15
CA VAL A 47 -12.90 13.23 14.09
C VAL A 47 -12.55 14.39 13.17
N GLU A 48 -11.40 15.03 13.39
CA GLU A 48 -10.84 16.02 12.47
C GLU A 48 -10.22 15.33 11.25
N VAL A 49 -10.51 15.81 10.05
CA VAL A 49 -9.96 15.28 8.82
C VAL A 49 -9.44 16.41 7.95
N GLU A 50 -8.13 16.40 7.71
CA GLU A 50 -7.44 17.32 6.81
C GLU A 50 -7.21 16.64 5.45
N VAL A 51 -7.36 17.40 4.37
CA VAL A 51 -7.09 16.94 3.00
C VAL A 51 -5.81 17.59 2.49
N MET A 52 -4.89 16.78 2.00
CA MET A 52 -3.67 17.23 1.31
C MET A 52 -3.63 16.60 -0.08
N ALA A 53 -4.26 17.28 -1.06
CA ALA A 53 -4.27 16.82 -2.45
C ALA A 53 -2.84 16.86 -3.02
N THR A 54 -2.28 15.68 -3.28
CA THR A 54 -0.87 15.53 -3.68
C THR A 54 -0.70 14.42 -4.69
N ASP A 55 0.01 14.69 -5.78
CA ASP A 55 0.51 13.63 -6.67
C ASP A 55 1.87 13.13 -6.15
N LEU A 56 1.86 11.96 -5.55
CA LEU A 56 3.06 11.32 -5.00
C LEU A 56 4.00 10.74 -6.07
N SER A 57 3.64 10.80 -7.36
CA SER A 57 4.56 10.52 -8.47
C SER A 57 5.37 11.75 -8.90
N ASP A 58 4.99 12.94 -8.42
CA ASP A 58 5.72 14.19 -8.59
C ASP A 58 6.71 14.38 -7.42
N PRO A 59 8.02 14.46 -7.70
CA PRO A 59 9.05 14.62 -6.66
C PRO A 59 8.92 15.92 -5.86
N ASP A 60 8.55 17.03 -6.50
CA ASP A 60 8.45 18.32 -5.84
C ASP A 60 7.23 18.36 -4.90
N ALA A 61 6.09 17.84 -5.36
CA ALA A 61 4.88 17.70 -4.54
C ALA A 61 5.12 16.75 -3.36
N THR A 62 5.84 15.64 -3.57
CA THR A 62 6.22 14.71 -2.50
C THR A 62 7.14 15.39 -1.47
N THR A 63 8.13 16.15 -1.91
CA THR A 63 9.04 16.90 -1.03
C THR A 63 8.28 17.92 -0.19
N ALA A 64 7.35 18.66 -0.79
CA ALA A 64 6.51 19.63 -0.08
C ALA A 64 5.66 18.95 1.01
N LEU A 65 5.04 17.81 0.68
CA LEU A 65 4.27 17.02 1.65
C LEU A 65 5.15 16.50 2.79
N CYS A 66 6.32 15.94 2.48
CA CYS A 66 7.28 15.48 3.50
C CYS A 66 7.67 16.60 4.46
N SER A 67 7.95 17.79 3.93
CA SER A 67 8.28 18.98 4.73
C SER A 67 7.12 19.40 5.65
N ALA A 68 5.89 19.34 5.14
CA ALA A 68 4.70 19.65 5.94
C ALA A 68 4.45 18.61 7.05
N LEU A 69 4.77 17.33 6.82
CA LEU A 69 4.57 16.26 7.82
C LEU A 69 5.69 16.21 8.87
N ALA A 70 6.93 16.57 8.51
CA ALA A 70 8.08 16.51 9.42
C ALA A 70 7.90 17.40 10.68
N GLY A 71 7.14 18.50 10.59
CA GLY A 71 6.82 19.39 11.70
C GLY A 71 5.60 19.00 12.53
N ARG A 72 4.93 17.89 12.21
CA ARG A 72 3.67 17.46 12.84
C ARG A 72 3.84 16.21 13.68
N GLU A 73 3.01 16.07 14.71
CA GLU A 73 2.95 14.83 15.49
C GLU A 73 2.14 13.76 14.74
N ILE A 74 2.84 12.93 13.95
CA ILE A 74 2.23 11.82 13.23
C ILE A 74 2.34 10.55 14.07
N SER A 75 1.19 10.02 14.51
CA SER A 75 1.12 8.76 15.27
C SER A 75 1.11 7.53 14.37
N ILE A 76 0.44 7.61 13.21
CA ILE A 76 0.35 6.49 12.26
C ILE A 76 0.56 7.01 10.84
N LEU A 77 1.44 6.35 10.08
CA LEU A 77 1.60 6.51 8.64
C LEU A 77 1.17 5.24 7.91
N CYS A 78 0.14 5.34 7.05
CA CYS A 78 -0.26 4.30 6.13
C CYS A 78 0.28 4.61 4.73
N ASN A 79 1.41 4.04 4.37
CA ASN A 79 1.98 4.06 3.02
C ASN A 79 1.21 3.08 2.13
N ASN A 80 0.07 3.55 1.59
CA ASN A 80 -0.85 2.73 0.82
C ASN A 80 -0.91 3.10 -0.67
N ALA A 81 -0.67 4.37 -1.04
CA ALA A 81 -0.71 4.79 -2.43
C ALA A 81 0.16 3.89 -3.33
N GLY A 82 -0.36 3.55 -4.49
CA GLY A 82 0.36 2.74 -5.46
C GLY A 82 -0.45 2.52 -6.73
N ILE A 83 0.25 2.27 -7.82
CA ILE A 83 -0.31 1.90 -9.12
C ILE A 83 0.39 0.64 -9.65
N ALA A 84 -0.24 -0.02 -10.61
CA ALA A 84 0.30 -1.19 -11.28
C ALA A 84 0.09 -1.06 -12.79
N THR A 85 1.02 -1.63 -13.56
CA THR A 85 0.91 -1.81 -15.01
C THR A 85 1.00 -3.28 -15.35
N PHE A 86 0.36 -3.67 -16.43
CA PHE A 86 0.40 -5.03 -16.95
C PHE A 86 0.75 -4.98 -18.42
N GLY A 87 1.70 -5.81 -18.83
CA GLY A 87 2.17 -5.93 -20.20
C GLY A 87 3.68 -6.11 -20.29
N PRO A 88 4.22 -6.47 -21.48
CA PRO A 88 5.65 -6.53 -21.72
C PRO A 88 6.29 -5.15 -21.50
N LEU A 89 7.33 -5.07 -20.69
CA LEU A 89 7.98 -3.79 -20.34
C LEU A 89 8.42 -2.97 -21.57
N ALA A 90 8.77 -3.64 -22.66
CA ALA A 90 9.16 -3.00 -23.92
C ALA A 90 8.00 -2.27 -24.63
N GLU A 91 6.76 -2.55 -24.27
CA GLU A 91 5.53 -2.02 -24.90
C GLU A 91 4.82 -1.01 -24.01
N LEU A 92 5.20 -0.92 -22.72
CA LEU A 92 4.58 -0.02 -21.76
C LEU A 92 5.10 1.43 -21.92
N ASP A 93 4.25 2.38 -21.55
CA ASP A 93 4.63 3.80 -21.54
C ASP A 93 5.72 4.07 -20.51
N ALA A 94 6.86 4.55 -20.98
CA ALA A 94 8.05 4.72 -20.16
C ALA A 94 7.88 5.77 -19.05
N GLU A 95 7.07 6.82 -19.27
CA GLU A 95 6.84 7.83 -18.23
C GLU A 95 5.89 7.32 -17.16
N TYR A 96 4.87 6.56 -17.54
CA TYR A 96 4.00 5.91 -16.58
C TYR A 96 4.76 4.87 -15.73
N GLU A 97 5.69 4.11 -16.33
CA GLU A 97 6.57 3.19 -15.58
C GLU A 97 7.47 3.93 -14.59
N ARG A 98 8.05 5.10 -14.98
CA ARG A 98 8.81 5.93 -14.04
C ARG A 98 7.94 6.50 -12.92
N ALA A 99 6.73 6.96 -13.25
CA ALA A 99 5.76 7.43 -12.26
C ALA A 99 5.40 6.32 -11.26
N GLN A 100 5.24 5.08 -11.74
CA GLN A 100 5.01 3.92 -10.89
C GLN A 100 6.18 3.67 -9.92
N VAL A 101 7.42 3.76 -10.37
CA VAL A 101 8.60 3.64 -9.49
C VAL A 101 8.61 4.75 -8.46
N ARG A 102 8.43 6.02 -8.88
CA ARG A 102 8.40 7.17 -7.97
C ARG A 102 7.34 6.99 -6.88
N LEU A 103 6.11 6.69 -7.28
CA LEU A 103 4.99 6.52 -6.35
C LEU A 103 5.17 5.32 -5.42
N ASN A 104 5.49 4.14 -5.99
CA ASN A 104 5.49 2.89 -5.22
C ASN A 104 6.75 2.70 -4.36
N THR A 105 7.84 3.44 -4.62
CA THR A 105 9.12 3.27 -3.90
C THR A 105 9.63 4.57 -3.30
N ILE A 106 9.90 5.59 -4.11
CA ILE A 106 10.53 6.83 -3.64
C ILE A 106 9.62 7.56 -2.65
N ALA A 107 8.36 7.78 -3.01
CA ALA A 107 7.40 8.46 -2.12
C ALA A 107 7.19 7.69 -0.81
N VAL A 108 7.12 6.35 -0.85
CA VAL A 108 7.04 5.51 0.35
C VAL A 108 8.25 5.70 1.25
N HIS A 109 9.44 5.74 0.67
CA HIS A 109 10.70 5.95 1.39
C HIS A 109 10.75 7.36 2.01
N ASP A 110 10.49 8.39 1.21
CA ASP A 110 10.58 9.80 1.64
C ASP A 110 9.57 10.13 2.74
N LEU A 111 8.33 9.69 2.60
CA LEU A 111 7.31 9.84 3.65
C LEU A 111 7.71 9.12 4.94
N THR A 112 8.33 7.96 4.83
CA THR A 112 8.85 7.23 5.99
C THR A 112 9.97 8.01 6.66
N LEU A 113 10.93 8.53 5.90
CA LEU A 113 12.01 9.38 6.42
C LEU A 113 11.49 10.65 7.09
N ALA A 114 10.42 11.25 6.57
CA ALA A 114 9.84 12.46 7.14
C ALA A 114 9.23 12.25 8.53
N VAL A 115 8.66 11.08 8.81
CA VAL A 115 7.93 10.84 10.07
C VAL A 115 8.70 10.01 11.09
N ILE A 116 9.63 9.16 10.68
CA ILE A 116 10.28 8.20 11.57
C ILE A 116 11.12 8.85 12.68
N PRO A 117 11.85 9.95 12.44
CA PRO A 117 12.67 10.57 13.49
C PRO A 117 11.84 11.05 14.68
N GLN A 118 10.66 11.64 14.43
CA GLN A 118 9.76 12.08 15.50
C GLN A 118 9.13 10.90 16.25
N MET A 119 8.80 9.80 15.57
CA MET A 119 8.27 8.59 16.21
C MET A 119 9.32 7.96 17.13
N VAL A 120 10.55 7.81 16.67
CA VAL A 120 11.68 7.30 17.46
C VAL A 120 11.95 8.20 18.66
N LYS A 121 12.00 9.54 18.48
CA LYS A 121 12.20 10.51 19.58
C LYS A 121 11.09 10.43 20.63
N ARG A 122 9.85 10.24 20.21
CA ARG A 122 8.69 10.12 21.11
C ARG A 122 8.59 8.76 21.79
N GLY A 123 9.25 7.74 21.26
CA GLY A 123 9.16 6.36 21.75
C GLY A 123 7.84 5.67 21.38
N SER A 124 7.12 6.17 20.38
CA SER A 124 5.84 5.59 19.95
C SER A 124 5.49 6.01 18.53
N GLY A 125 4.88 5.10 17.78
CA GLY A 125 4.40 5.34 16.41
C GLY A 125 4.05 4.05 15.71
N GLY A 126 3.36 4.18 14.56
CA GLY A 126 3.00 3.05 13.73
C GLY A 126 3.18 3.36 12.25
N ILE A 127 3.81 2.45 11.51
CA ILE A 127 3.96 2.54 10.06
C ILE A 127 3.38 1.28 9.43
N LEU A 128 2.30 1.45 8.66
CA LEU A 128 1.72 0.40 7.83
C LEU A 128 2.26 0.55 6.41
N MET A 129 3.01 -0.44 5.96
CA MET A 129 3.55 -0.52 4.60
C MET A 129 2.69 -1.41 3.73
N VAL A 130 2.04 -0.87 2.72
CA VAL A 130 1.22 -1.68 1.80
C VAL A 130 2.09 -2.18 0.64
N GLY A 131 2.67 -3.35 0.89
CA GLY A 131 3.39 -4.13 -0.11
C GLY A 131 2.46 -4.94 -1.01
N SER A 132 2.90 -6.13 -1.36
CA SER A 132 2.09 -7.11 -2.11
C SER A 132 2.72 -8.50 -2.02
N ALA A 133 1.92 -9.54 -2.18
CA ALA A 133 2.41 -10.89 -2.44
C ALA A 133 3.26 -10.94 -3.74
N ALA A 134 2.99 -10.05 -4.70
CA ALA A 134 3.75 -9.88 -5.93
C ALA A 134 5.23 -9.53 -5.69
N GLY A 135 5.54 -8.85 -4.59
CA GLY A 135 6.93 -8.52 -4.22
C GLY A 135 7.78 -9.71 -3.75
N ASN A 136 7.19 -10.90 -3.61
CA ASN A 136 7.94 -12.09 -3.17
C ASN A 136 8.52 -12.92 -4.33
N MET A 137 8.08 -12.68 -5.57
CA MET A 137 8.48 -13.48 -6.72
C MET A 137 8.58 -12.64 -8.00
N PRO A 138 9.39 -13.07 -8.99
CA PRO A 138 9.39 -12.45 -10.31
C PRO A 138 8.06 -12.68 -11.02
N ILE A 139 7.48 -11.61 -11.59
CA ILE A 139 6.22 -11.69 -12.35
C ILE A 139 6.46 -11.09 -13.74
N PRO A 140 6.61 -11.91 -14.79
CA PRO A 140 6.61 -11.42 -16.18
C PRO A 140 5.34 -10.64 -16.50
N ASN A 141 5.44 -9.64 -17.37
CA ASN A 141 4.38 -8.68 -17.71
C ASN A 141 3.87 -7.80 -16.54
N ASN A 142 4.59 -7.79 -15.42
CA ASN A 142 4.31 -6.93 -14.27
C ASN A 142 5.62 -6.61 -13.53
N ALA A 143 6.72 -6.46 -14.28
CA ALA A 143 8.08 -6.42 -13.75
C ALA A 143 8.31 -5.24 -12.80
N THR A 144 7.96 -4.02 -13.21
CA THR A 144 8.14 -2.80 -12.42
C THR A 144 7.32 -2.86 -11.12
N TYR A 145 6.07 -3.30 -11.21
CA TYR A 145 5.23 -3.44 -10.02
C TYR A 145 5.80 -4.46 -9.04
N ALA A 146 6.13 -5.66 -9.51
CA ALA A 146 6.71 -6.70 -8.65
C ALA A 146 8.01 -6.23 -7.98
N ALA A 147 8.89 -5.56 -8.73
CA ALA A 147 10.13 -4.99 -8.20
C ALA A 147 9.86 -3.88 -7.16
N SER A 148 8.92 -2.98 -7.42
CA SER A 148 8.54 -1.91 -6.50
C SER A 148 7.96 -2.47 -5.18
N LYS A 149 7.13 -3.50 -5.27
CA LYS A 149 6.58 -4.16 -4.08
C LYS A 149 7.61 -5.01 -3.33
N ALA A 150 8.62 -5.56 -4.02
CA ALA A 150 9.76 -6.20 -3.37
C ALA A 150 10.58 -5.20 -2.54
N PHE A 151 10.78 -3.97 -3.07
CA PHE A 151 11.40 -2.88 -2.32
C PHE A 151 10.62 -2.57 -1.02
N VAL A 152 9.30 -2.37 -1.11
CA VAL A 152 8.47 -2.07 0.06
C VAL A 152 8.47 -3.21 1.07
N ASN A 153 8.38 -4.47 0.60
CA ASN A 153 8.41 -5.64 1.48
C ASN A 153 9.73 -5.69 2.27
N SER A 154 10.87 -5.55 1.58
CA SER A 154 12.20 -5.59 2.21
C SER A 154 12.44 -4.40 3.14
N LEU A 155 12.08 -3.18 2.70
CA LEU A 155 12.18 -1.97 3.53
C LEU A 155 11.39 -2.11 4.82
N SER A 156 10.14 -2.58 4.74
CA SER A 156 9.28 -2.76 5.90
C SER A 156 9.88 -3.71 6.95
N GLU A 157 10.38 -4.85 6.50
CA GLU A 157 10.93 -5.89 7.38
C GLU A 157 12.25 -5.45 8.02
N SER A 158 13.11 -4.76 7.25
CA SER A 158 14.38 -4.21 7.74
C SER A 158 14.16 -3.08 8.75
N LEU A 159 13.33 -2.10 8.37
CA LEU A 159 13.02 -0.95 9.21
C LEU A 159 12.42 -1.38 10.56
N ARG A 160 11.56 -2.39 10.55
CA ARG A 160 11.01 -2.94 11.80
C ARG A 160 12.11 -3.34 12.78
N GLY A 161 13.17 -3.99 12.30
CA GLY A 161 14.31 -4.38 13.14
C GLY A 161 15.03 -3.18 13.75
N GLU A 162 15.19 -2.12 12.97
CA GLU A 162 15.89 -0.90 13.38
C GLU A 162 15.13 -0.12 14.47
N VAL A 163 13.79 -0.07 14.38
CA VAL A 163 12.97 0.78 15.27
C VAL A 163 12.28 0.03 16.41
N ALA A 164 12.43 -1.28 16.47
CA ALA A 164 11.77 -2.11 17.49
C ALA A 164 12.09 -1.68 18.93
N ALA A 165 13.36 -1.33 19.20
CA ALA A 165 13.80 -0.86 20.50
C ALA A 165 13.27 0.55 20.88
N HIS A 166 12.69 1.27 19.92
CA HIS A 166 12.19 2.63 20.09
C HIS A 166 10.66 2.68 20.22
N GLY A 167 9.99 1.55 20.43
CA GLY A 167 8.52 1.53 20.58
C GLY A 167 7.74 1.88 19.31
N VAL A 168 8.38 1.86 18.15
CA VAL A 168 7.74 2.11 16.85
C VAL A 168 7.37 0.79 16.20
N HIS A 169 6.09 0.66 15.84
CA HIS A 169 5.58 -0.53 15.17
C HIS A 169 5.68 -0.36 13.66
N VAL A 170 6.20 -1.35 12.96
CA VAL A 170 6.19 -1.42 11.49
C VAL A 170 5.56 -2.73 11.06
N THR A 171 4.50 -2.64 10.27
CA THR A 171 3.78 -3.81 9.77
C THR A 171 3.68 -3.78 8.25
N LEU A 172 4.10 -4.86 7.62
CA LEU A 172 3.90 -5.11 6.20
C LEU A 172 2.51 -5.70 5.97
N LEU A 173 1.67 -4.99 5.24
CA LEU A 173 0.49 -5.57 4.61
C LEU A 173 0.89 -6.11 3.24
N ALA A 174 0.78 -7.40 3.03
CA ALA A 174 1.00 -8.05 1.74
C ALA A 174 -0.29 -8.72 1.25
N PRO A 175 -1.25 -7.92 0.74
CA PRO A 175 -2.55 -8.46 0.34
C PRO A 175 -2.42 -9.35 -0.89
N GLY A 176 -3.33 -10.31 -1.01
CA GLY A 176 -3.71 -10.92 -2.26
C GLY A 176 -4.70 -10.03 -3.01
N PRO A 177 -5.51 -10.59 -3.91
CA PRO A 177 -6.53 -9.84 -4.64
C PRO A 177 -7.52 -9.16 -3.67
N VAL A 178 -7.76 -7.86 -3.89
CA VAL A 178 -8.69 -7.05 -3.09
C VAL A 178 -9.67 -6.37 -4.04
N ARG A 179 -10.97 -6.53 -3.81
CA ARG A 179 -11.97 -5.77 -4.55
C ARG A 179 -11.90 -4.32 -4.12
N THR A 180 -11.48 -3.47 -5.04
CA THR A 180 -11.51 -2.02 -4.91
C THR A 180 -12.69 -1.49 -5.71
N GLN A 181 -13.37 -0.46 -5.21
CA GLN A 181 -14.59 0.07 -5.85
C GLN A 181 -14.35 0.78 -7.19
N THR A 182 -13.10 0.89 -7.64
CA THR A 182 -12.78 1.60 -8.88
C THR A 182 -11.66 0.91 -9.65
N PRO A 183 -11.89 -0.26 -10.27
CA PRO A 183 -11.02 -0.68 -11.36
C PRO A 183 -11.33 0.20 -12.58
N THR A 184 -10.32 0.61 -13.34
CA THR A 184 -10.60 1.03 -14.71
C THR A 184 -11.29 -0.16 -15.43
N PRO A 185 -12.20 0.08 -16.39
CA PRO A 185 -12.88 -1.01 -17.10
C PRO A 185 -11.93 -2.05 -17.70
N GLU A 186 -10.70 -1.65 -18.03
CA GLU A 186 -9.64 -2.50 -18.57
C GLU A 186 -8.95 -3.35 -17.48
N GLU A 187 -8.62 -2.77 -16.34
CA GLU A 187 -8.04 -3.51 -15.19
C GLU A 187 -9.02 -4.51 -14.58
N ALA A 188 -10.30 -4.13 -14.46
CA ALA A 188 -11.36 -5.02 -13.99
C ALA A 188 -11.51 -6.26 -14.88
N SER A 189 -11.40 -6.09 -16.21
CA SER A 189 -11.65 -7.18 -17.14
C SER A 189 -10.58 -8.27 -17.10
N ILE A 190 -9.34 -7.93 -16.81
CA ILE A 190 -8.20 -8.88 -16.85
C ILE A 190 -8.10 -9.64 -15.51
N VAL A 191 -8.08 -8.93 -14.40
CA VAL A 191 -7.91 -9.54 -13.07
C VAL A 191 -9.16 -10.33 -12.64
N ASP A 192 -10.37 -9.82 -12.94
CA ASP A 192 -11.63 -10.50 -12.64
C ASP A 192 -11.83 -11.82 -13.40
N ARG A 193 -11.26 -11.94 -14.62
CA ARG A 193 -11.34 -13.18 -15.39
C ARG A 193 -10.47 -14.33 -14.87
N VAL A 194 -9.42 -14.00 -14.12
CA VAL A 194 -8.38 -14.95 -13.74
C VAL A 194 -8.42 -15.32 -12.27
N VAL A 195 -8.94 -14.40 -11.41
CA VAL A 195 -9.01 -14.63 -9.98
C VAL A 195 -10.40 -15.11 -9.59
N PRO A 196 -10.56 -16.38 -9.13
CA PRO A 196 -11.84 -16.88 -8.63
C PRO A 196 -12.41 -16.00 -7.52
N ASP A 197 -13.73 -15.84 -7.47
CA ASP A 197 -14.45 -14.97 -6.54
C ASP A 197 -14.10 -15.21 -5.06
N PHE A 198 -13.87 -16.46 -4.68
CA PHE A 198 -13.54 -16.84 -3.30
C PHE A 198 -12.14 -16.39 -2.85
N LEU A 199 -11.30 -15.90 -3.76
CA LEU A 199 -9.97 -15.37 -3.46
C LEU A 199 -9.96 -13.87 -3.14
N TRP A 200 -11.05 -13.18 -3.46
CA TRP A 200 -11.15 -11.75 -3.23
C TRP A 200 -11.44 -11.43 -1.77
N ASN A 201 -10.70 -10.48 -1.24
CA ASN A 201 -10.98 -9.90 0.07
C ASN A 201 -11.67 -8.54 -0.09
N SER A 202 -12.52 -8.14 0.86
CA SER A 202 -13.03 -6.77 0.88
C SER A 202 -11.97 -5.80 1.42
N SER A 203 -12.02 -4.56 0.97
CA SER A 203 -11.12 -3.49 1.44
C SER A 203 -11.25 -3.26 2.95
N GLU A 204 -12.46 -3.36 3.50
CA GLU A 204 -12.76 -3.18 4.92
C GLU A 204 -12.12 -4.27 5.78
N TYR A 205 -12.23 -5.53 5.34
CA TYR A 205 -11.59 -6.66 6.03
C TYR A 205 -10.06 -6.52 6.02
N VAL A 206 -9.50 -6.11 4.88
CA VAL A 206 -8.06 -5.87 4.73
C VAL A 206 -7.61 -4.74 5.64
N ALA A 207 -8.31 -3.60 5.63
CA ALA A 207 -7.99 -2.44 6.47
C ALA A 207 -8.03 -2.79 7.96
N LYS A 208 -9.13 -3.40 8.43
CA LYS A 208 -9.28 -3.80 9.83
C LYS A 208 -8.17 -4.77 10.25
N SER A 209 -7.94 -5.82 9.46
CA SER A 209 -6.92 -6.82 9.76
C SER A 209 -5.51 -6.22 9.83
N SER A 210 -5.23 -5.23 8.98
CA SER A 210 -3.94 -4.55 8.91
C SER A 210 -3.69 -3.67 10.12
N LEU A 211 -4.67 -2.89 10.52
CA LEU A 211 -4.56 -2.02 11.69
C LEU A 211 -4.52 -2.84 12.98
N ASP A 212 -5.30 -3.92 13.09
CA ASP A 212 -5.21 -4.87 14.22
C ASP A 212 -3.80 -5.52 14.31
N ALA A 213 -3.18 -5.80 13.16
CA ALA A 213 -1.82 -6.33 13.10
C ALA A 213 -0.78 -5.28 13.51
N LEU A 214 -0.93 -4.02 13.08
CA LEU A 214 -0.07 -2.89 13.44
C LEU A 214 -0.11 -2.64 14.96
N GLU A 215 -1.29 -2.58 15.55
CA GLU A 215 -1.47 -2.40 17.01
C GLU A 215 -0.78 -3.51 17.80
N ARG A 216 -0.90 -4.76 17.32
CA ARG A 216 -0.26 -5.94 17.93
C ARG A 216 1.19 -6.10 17.57
N ASN A 217 1.78 -5.13 16.92
CA ASN A 217 3.17 -5.14 16.46
C ASN A 217 3.52 -6.41 15.69
N LYS A 218 2.68 -6.84 14.74
CA LYS A 218 2.98 -7.99 13.87
C LYS A 218 3.88 -7.54 12.71
N MET A 219 4.89 -8.32 12.40
CA MET A 219 5.81 -8.03 11.30
C MET A 219 5.07 -7.98 9.95
N ARG A 220 4.18 -8.93 9.71
CA ARG A 220 3.49 -9.10 8.44
C ARG A 220 2.05 -9.57 8.62
N VAL A 221 1.17 -9.04 7.79
CA VAL A 221 -0.21 -9.51 7.66
C VAL A 221 -0.53 -9.81 6.20
N VAL A 222 -1.09 -10.99 5.97
CA VAL A 222 -1.61 -11.41 4.65
C VAL A 222 -3.07 -11.77 4.87
N PRO A 223 -4.00 -10.87 4.56
CA PRO A 223 -5.43 -11.14 4.70
C PRO A 223 -5.88 -12.28 3.77
N GLY A 224 -6.76 -13.15 4.29
CA GLY A 224 -7.25 -14.32 3.56
C GLY A 224 -6.36 -15.56 3.73
N ALA A 225 -7.00 -16.70 4.09
CA ALA A 225 -6.28 -17.95 4.39
C ALA A 225 -5.48 -18.48 3.19
N LEU A 226 -6.06 -18.40 1.99
CA LEU A 226 -5.42 -18.88 0.76
C LEU A 226 -4.28 -17.95 0.31
N SER A 227 -4.46 -16.63 0.38
CA SER A 227 -3.40 -15.67 0.12
C SER A 227 -2.22 -15.88 1.07
N LYS A 228 -2.50 -16.21 2.32
CA LYS A 228 -1.49 -16.54 3.32
C LYS A 228 -0.70 -17.80 2.95
N SER A 229 -1.37 -18.88 2.55
CA SER A 229 -0.69 -20.12 2.13
C SER A 229 0.16 -19.92 0.87
N MET A 230 -0.33 -19.17 -0.11
CA MET A 230 0.42 -18.83 -1.33
C MET A 230 1.64 -17.93 -1.02
N SER A 231 1.49 -16.97 -0.13
CA SER A 231 2.60 -16.10 0.28
C SER A 231 3.71 -16.86 0.99
N VAL A 232 3.36 -17.82 1.85
CA VAL A 232 4.31 -18.71 2.53
C VAL A 232 5.00 -19.62 1.50
N ALA A 233 4.24 -20.29 0.65
CA ALA A 233 4.79 -21.16 -0.39
C ALA A 233 5.74 -20.42 -1.33
N GLY A 234 5.35 -19.21 -1.81
CA GLY A 234 6.17 -18.38 -2.70
C GLY A 234 7.49 -17.90 -2.08
N GLY A 235 7.56 -17.79 -0.75
CA GLY A 235 8.78 -17.39 -0.03
C GLY A 235 9.82 -18.53 0.12
N TYR A 236 9.39 -19.79 0.06
CA TYR A 236 10.26 -20.95 0.27
C TYR A 236 10.59 -21.74 -1.00
N ILE A 237 9.81 -21.57 -2.08
CA ILE A 237 10.07 -22.28 -3.33
C ILE A 237 11.17 -21.54 -4.11
N PRO A 238 12.21 -22.24 -4.59
CA PRO A 238 13.25 -21.62 -5.41
C PRO A 238 12.70 -20.88 -6.63
N ARG A 239 13.19 -19.66 -6.86
CA ARG A 239 12.68 -18.75 -7.91
C ARG A 239 12.76 -19.34 -9.32
N ASN A 240 13.75 -20.19 -9.60
CA ASN A 240 13.89 -20.90 -10.87
C ASN A 240 12.74 -21.88 -11.16
N LEU A 241 12.04 -22.37 -10.12
CA LEU A 241 10.87 -23.25 -10.26
C LEU A 241 9.56 -22.44 -10.32
N THR A 242 9.46 -21.32 -9.60
CA THR A 242 8.25 -20.50 -9.59
C THR A 242 8.11 -19.61 -10.82
N ALA A 243 9.21 -19.04 -11.32
CA ALA A 243 9.19 -18.09 -12.43
C ALA A 243 8.55 -18.65 -13.72
N PRO A 244 8.81 -19.89 -14.17
CA PRO A 244 8.16 -20.46 -15.36
C PRO A 244 6.65 -20.68 -15.18
N ILE A 245 6.22 -21.09 -13.97
CA ILE A 245 4.81 -21.35 -13.66
C ILE A 245 4.03 -20.04 -13.60
N VAL A 246 4.56 -19.07 -12.87
CA VAL A 246 3.99 -17.73 -12.77
C VAL A 246 3.99 -17.05 -14.15
N GLY A 247 5.08 -17.17 -14.90
CA GLY A 247 5.17 -16.63 -16.25
C GLY A 247 4.17 -17.23 -17.25
N ARG A 248 3.80 -18.51 -17.11
CA ARG A 248 2.72 -19.11 -17.90
C ARG A 248 1.34 -18.58 -17.53
N PHE A 249 1.12 -18.34 -16.25
CA PHE A 249 -0.13 -17.79 -15.76
C PHE A 249 -0.30 -16.34 -16.23
N TYR A 250 0.73 -15.51 -16.08
CA TYR A 250 0.68 -14.09 -16.45
C TYR A 250 0.80 -13.80 -17.95
N ARG A 251 1.29 -14.72 -18.79
CA ARG A 251 1.24 -14.56 -20.27
C ARG A 251 -0.17 -14.47 -20.82
N LYS A 252 -1.14 -15.05 -20.13
CA LYS A 252 -2.56 -14.91 -20.50
C LYS A 252 -3.13 -13.51 -20.26
N PHE A 253 -2.37 -12.61 -19.67
CA PHE A 253 -2.75 -11.21 -19.44
C PHE A 253 -2.23 -10.24 -20.52
N GLY A 254 -1.41 -10.71 -21.44
CA GLY A 254 -0.83 -9.89 -22.51
C GLY A 254 -1.34 -10.26 -23.92
N ASP A 255 -2.24 -11.26 -24.02
CA ASP A 255 -2.99 -11.61 -25.21
C ASP A 255 -4.46 -11.21 -24.98
#